data_2d358154eb0b7ccda8781a09cde94c6f
#
_entry.id   2d358154eb0b7ccda8781a09cde94c6f
#
_cell.length_a   1.000
_cell.length_b   1.000
_cell.length_c   1.000
_cell.angle_alpha   90.00
_cell.angle_beta   90.00
_cell.angle_gamma   90.00
#
_symmetry.space_group_name_H-M   'P 1'
#
loop_
_entity.id
_entity.type
_entity.pdbx_description
1 polymer ?
#
loop_
_entity_poly.entity_id
_entity_poly.type
_entity_poly.pdbx_seq_one_letter_code
_entity_poly.pdbx_strand_id
1 'polypeptide(L)'
;MKEQKRDVILRGLICGGEVSLAVADTTQLVNEAIRVHGLSPLAAAALGRTLTAAAYMCSSLKEERGALSVTIKGDGAGGTVCVSGDKNLHMRGYID
;
A
#
# COMPACT_ATOMS: atom_id res chain seq x y z
N MET A 1 -22.78 11.23 13.64
CA MET A 1 -21.57 10.53 14.04
C MET A 1 -20.89 9.94 12.81
N LYS A 2 -19.62 10.24 12.67
CA LYS A 2 -18.89 9.72 11.50
C LYS A 2 -18.49 8.27 11.74
N GLU A 3 -18.88 7.40 10.85
CA GLU A 3 -18.40 6.03 10.86
C GLU A 3 -16.92 6.03 10.51
N GLN A 4 -16.14 5.30 11.30
CA GLN A 4 -14.76 5.06 10.95
C GLN A 4 -14.72 4.05 9.81
N LYS A 5 -14.23 4.51 8.65
CA LYS A 5 -13.97 3.61 7.55
C LYS A 5 -12.69 2.85 7.83
N ARG A 6 -12.73 1.56 7.69
CA ARG A 6 -11.54 0.72 7.77
C ARG A 6 -11.01 0.44 6.38
N ASP A 7 -9.71 0.40 6.26
CA ASP A 7 -9.09 -0.05 5.03
C ASP A 7 -9.38 -1.53 4.83
N VAL A 8 -9.70 -1.90 3.60
CA VAL A 8 -10.07 -3.28 3.26
C VAL A 8 -9.42 -3.69 1.96
N ILE A 9 -9.18 -5.00 1.80
CA ILE A 9 -8.81 -5.60 0.54
C ILE A 9 -9.85 -6.67 0.23
N LEU A 10 -10.54 -6.49 -0.89
CA LEU A 10 -11.54 -7.43 -1.36
C LEU A 10 -10.97 -8.24 -2.51
N ARG A 11 -11.20 -9.54 -2.48
CA ARG A 11 -10.72 -10.46 -3.51
C ARG A 11 -11.87 -11.23 -4.12
N GLY A 12 -11.76 -11.53 -5.40
CA GLY A 12 -12.75 -12.31 -6.09
C GLY A 12 -12.19 -12.99 -7.31
N LEU A 13 -12.97 -13.91 -7.85
CA LEU A 13 -12.64 -14.59 -9.08
C LEU A 13 -13.68 -14.22 -10.13
N ILE A 14 -13.22 -14.01 -11.36
CA ILE A 14 -14.07 -13.69 -12.50
C ILE A 14 -13.70 -14.62 -13.65
N CYS A 15 -14.47 -14.59 -14.71
CA CYS A 15 -14.24 -15.42 -15.91
C CYS A 15 -14.14 -16.92 -15.58
N GLY A 16 -15.07 -17.42 -14.76
CA GLY A 16 -15.08 -18.84 -14.40
C GLY A 16 -13.92 -19.28 -13.52
N GLY A 17 -13.32 -18.37 -12.80
CA GLY A 17 -12.17 -18.65 -11.93
C GLY A 17 -10.81 -18.48 -12.59
N GLU A 18 -10.78 -18.11 -13.87
CA GLU A 18 -9.52 -17.94 -14.60
C GLU A 18 -8.80 -16.63 -14.27
N VAL A 19 -9.53 -15.63 -13.79
CA VAL A 19 -8.97 -14.33 -13.45
C VAL A 19 -9.26 -14.01 -11.99
N SER A 20 -8.22 -13.68 -11.25
CA SER A 20 -8.39 -13.17 -9.89
C SER A 20 -8.45 -11.64 -9.92
N LEU A 21 -9.30 -11.07 -9.08
CA LEU A 21 -9.48 -9.64 -8.95
C LEU A 21 -9.29 -9.25 -7.49
N ALA A 22 -8.59 -8.17 -7.26
CA ALA A 22 -8.48 -7.60 -5.93
C ALA A 22 -8.74 -6.10 -5.99
N VAL A 23 -9.48 -5.60 -5.01
CA VAL A 23 -9.74 -4.17 -4.86
C VAL A 23 -9.33 -3.78 -3.45
N ALA A 24 -8.49 -2.75 -3.34
CA ALA A 24 -7.99 -2.29 -2.05
C ALA A 24 -8.44 -0.87 -1.78
N ASP A 25 -8.97 -0.63 -0.59
CA ASP A 25 -9.19 0.71 -0.07
C ASP A 25 -8.13 0.94 1.01
N THR A 26 -7.18 1.81 0.73
CA THR A 26 -6.06 2.14 1.62
C THR A 26 -6.10 3.60 2.07
N THR A 27 -7.28 4.21 2.07
CA THR A 27 -7.45 5.63 2.41
C THR A 27 -6.83 5.98 3.76
N GLN A 28 -7.09 5.18 4.78
CA GLN A 28 -6.56 5.43 6.13
C GLN A 28 -5.05 5.31 6.17
N LEU A 29 -4.50 4.26 5.55
CA LEU A 29 -3.07 4.03 5.48
C LEU A 29 -2.35 5.20 4.82
N VAL A 30 -2.84 5.64 3.66
CA VAL A 30 -2.21 6.71 2.90
C VAL A 30 -2.33 8.05 3.64
N ASN A 31 -3.49 8.34 4.21
CA ASN A 31 -3.68 9.57 4.98
C ASN A 31 -2.74 9.63 6.18
N GLU A 32 -2.54 8.52 6.87
CA GLU A 32 -1.61 8.45 7.98
C GLU A 32 -0.17 8.72 7.53
N ALA A 33 0.24 8.17 6.39
CA ALA A 33 1.57 8.41 5.84
C ALA A 33 1.77 9.89 5.48
N ILE A 34 0.76 10.51 4.87
CA ILE A 34 0.80 11.94 4.54
C ILE A 34 0.93 12.77 5.81
N ARG A 35 0.18 12.44 6.83
CA ARG A 35 0.21 13.17 8.11
C ARG A 35 1.57 13.06 8.79
N VAL A 36 2.12 11.86 8.86
CA VAL A 36 3.38 11.59 9.57
C VAL A 36 4.56 12.28 8.88
N HIS A 37 4.60 12.24 7.56
CA HIS A 37 5.74 12.74 6.79
C HIS A 37 5.56 14.15 6.22
N GLY A 38 4.37 14.72 6.31
CA GLY A 38 4.10 16.05 5.76
C GLY A 38 4.34 16.12 4.25
N LEU A 39 3.82 15.14 3.52
CA LEU A 39 4.13 14.97 2.11
C LEU A 39 3.51 16.03 1.21
N SER A 40 4.26 16.44 0.17
CA SER A 40 3.72 17.23 -0.92
C SER A 40 2.72 16.40 -1.74
N PRO A 41 1.85 17.05 -2.56
CA PRO A 41 0.89 16.29 -3.38
C PRO A 41 1.55 15.25 -4.29
N LEU A 42 2.68 15.58 -4.91
CA LEU A 42 3.38 14.62 -5.77
C LEU A 42 3.93 13.44 -4.97
N ALA A 43 4.58 13.73 -3.85
CA ALA A 43 5.12 12.70 -2.97
C ALA A 43 4.00 11.83 -2.38
N ALA A 44 2.88 12.44 -2.00
CA ALA A 44 1.73 11.72 -1.49
C ALA A 44 1.16 10.76 -2.52
N ALA A 45 1.07 11.17 -3.78
CA ALA A 45 0.59 10.30 -4.85
C ALA A 45 1.54 9.12 -5.08
N ALA A 46 2.84 9.39 -5.16
CA ALA A 46 3.83 8.35 -5.41
C ALA A 46 3.90 7.34 -4.26
N LEU A 47 4.01 7.82 -3.03
CA LEU A 47 4.07 6.94 -1.86
C LEU A 47 2.76 6.20 -1.66
N GLY A 48 1.63 6.88 -1.84
CA GLY A 48 0.31 6.28 -1.66
C GLY A 48 0.05 5.12 -2.60
N ARG A 49 0.39 5.28 -3.87
CA ARG A 49 0.23 4.20 -4.85
C ARG A 49 1.13 3.02 -4.54
N THR A 50 2.37 3.28 -4.12
CA THR A 50 3.31 2.23 -3.75
C THR A 50 2.83 1.49 -2.50
N LEU A 51 2.34 2.22 -1.48
CA LEU A 51 1.77 1.61 -0.28
C LEU A 51 0.58 0.71 -0.61
N THR A 52 -0.30 1.16 -1.48
CA THR A 52 -1.47 0.38 -1.88
C THR A 52 -1.07 -0.92 -2.57
N ALA A 53 -0.15 -0.85 -3.51
CA ALA A 53 0.35 -2.04 -4.20
C ALA A 53 1.06 -2.99 -3.24
N ALA A 54 1.89 -2.45 -2.35
CA ALA A 54 2.61 -3.24 -1.37
C ALA A 54 1.65 -3.90 -0.37
N ALA A 55 0.59 -3.21 0.06
CA ALA A 55 -0.41 -3.77 0.95
C ALA A 55 -1.09 -4.98 0.32
N TYR A 56 -1.44 -4.89 -0.97
CA TYR A 56 -1.99 -6.02 -1.70
C TYR A 56 -1.00 -7.19 -1.72
N MET A 57 0.27 -6.93 -2.05
CA MET A 57 1.29 -7.98 -2.09
C MET A 57 1.50 -8.61 -0.72
N CYS A 58 1.53 -7.81 0.34
CA CYS A 58 1.64 -8.33 1.71
C CYS A 58 0.46 -9.23 2.09
N SER A 59 -0.74 -8.84 1.69
CA SER A 59 -1.94 -9.63 1.97
C SER A 59 -1.91 -11.00 1.28
N SER A 60 -1.08 -11.15 0.26
CA SER A 60 -0.95 -12.40 -0.49
C SER A 60 0.19 -13.28 0.02
N LEU A 61 0.94 -12.85 1.03
CA LEU A 61 2.01 -13.66 1.59
C LEU A 61 1.46 -14.93 2.23
N LYS A 62 2.12 -16.04 1.96
CA LYS A 62 1.68 -17.36 2.44
C LYS A 62 2.15 -17.65 3.84
N GLU A 63 3.27 -17.09 4.26
CA GLU A 63 3.83 -17.33 5.58
C GLU A 63 3.35 -16.27 6.57
N GLU A 64 2.97 -16.69 7.78
CA GLU A 64 2.45 -15.79 8.79
C GLU A 64 3.47 -14.71 9.20
N ARG A 65 4.74 -15.03 9.16
CA ARG A 65 5.82 -14.09 9.47
C ARG A 65 6.43 -13.46 8.23
N GLY A 66 5.78 -13.63 7.09
CA GLY A 66 6.27 -13.09 5.85
C GLY A 66 6.34 -11.58 5.87
N ALA A 67 7.37 -11.03 5.27
CA ALA A 67 7.57 -9.59 5.13
C ALA A 67 7.93 -9.25 3.70
N LEU A 68 7.58 -8.04 3.30
CA LEU A 68 7.83 -7.55 1.96
C LEU A 68 8.48 -6.18 2.04
N SER A 69 9.43 -5.95 1.16
CA SER A 69 10.05 -4.64 1.01
C SER A 69 10.05 -4.26 -0.47
N VAL A 70 9.62 -3.05 -0.77
CA VAL A 70 9.59 -2.53 -2.14
C VAL A 70 10.36 -1.22 -2.18
N THR A 71 11.29 -1.12 -3.11
CA THR A 71 12.08 0.09 -3.33
C THR A 71 11.98 0.48 -4.78
N ILE A 72 11.57 1.71 -5.03
CA ILE A 72 11.51 2.28 -6.38
C ILE A 72 12.48 3.44 -6.43
N LYS A 73 13.52 3.28 -7.24
CA LYS A 73 14.53 4.32 -7.45
C LYS A 73 14.19 5.12 -8.69
N GLY A 74 14.09 6.45 -8.51
CA GLY A 74 13.84 7.34 -9.62
C GLY A 74 15.00 8.31 -9.82
N ASP A 75 15.21 8.71 -11.06
CA ASP A 75 16.23 9.70 -11.41
C ASP A 75 15.70 11.14 -11.35
N GLY A 76 14.41 11.30 -11.07
CA GLY A 76 13.76 12.59 -11.07
C GLY A 76 13.69 13.22 -9.68
N ALA A 77 12.94 14.31 -9.59
CA ALA A 77 12.75 15.06 -8.35
C ALA A 77 12.02 14.27 -7.26
N GLY A 78 11.36 13.18 -7.62
CA GLY A 78 10.64 12.34 -6.67
C GLY A 78 11.51 11.47 -5.77
N GLY A 79 12.79 11.28 -6.12
CA GLY A 79 13.70 10.49 -5.30
C GLY A 79 13.36 9.02 -5.23
N THR A 80 13.68 8.41 -4.10
CA THR A 80 13.49 6.98 -3.87
C THR A 80 12.28 6.75 -2.97
N VAL A 81 11.41 5.85 -3.37
CA VAL A 81 10.26 5.43 -2.58
C VAL A 81 10.56 4.08 -1.96
N CYS A 82 10.47 3.99 -0.64
CA CYS A 82 10.68 2.75 0.11
C CYS A 82 9.44 2.41 0.91
N VAL A 83 8.94 1.20 0.73
CA VAL A 83 7.76 0.69 1.45
C VAL A 83 8.06 -0.71 1.96
N SER A 84 7.65 -1.01 3.17
CA SER A 84 7.75 -2.36 3.71
C SER A 84 6.48 -2.70 4.49
N GLY A 85 6.24 -3.98 4.64
CA GLY A 85 5.09 -4.44 5.37
C GLY A 85 5.14 -5.94 5.64
N ASP A 86 4.15 -6.43 6.35
CA ASP A 86 4.03 -7.84 6.67
C ASP A 86 2.62 -8.35 6.32
N LYS A 87 2.39 -9.65 6.53
CA LYS A 87 1.11 -10.28 6.23
C LYS A 87 -0.05 -9.68 7.00
N ASN A 88 0.21 -9.15 8.20
CA ASN A 88 -0.80 -8.51 9.03
C ASN A 88 -1.03 -7.06 8.66
N LEU A 89 -0.42 -6.61 7.56
CA LEU A 89 -0.57 -5.27 6.99
C LEU A 89 -0.08 -4.15 7.91
N HIS A 90 0.98 -4.43 8.67
CA HIS A 90 1.72 -3.40 9.37
C HIS A 90 2.65 -2.72 8.37
N MET A 91 2.16 -1.66 7.76
CA MET A 91 2.82 -1.01 6.63
C MET A 91 3.65 0.17 7.06
N ARG A 92 4.78 0.37 6.37
CA ARG A 92 5.65 1.54 6.54
C ARG A 92 6.10 2.01 5.17
N GLY A 93 6.28 3.31 5.06
CA GLY A 93 6.79 3.84 3.82
C GLY A 93 7.33 5.25 3.98
N TYR A 94 8.28 5.61 3.11
CA TYR A 94 8.81 6.96 3.07
C TYR A 94 9.34 7.27 1.68
N ILE A 95 9.51 8.55 1.41
CA ILE A 95 10.17 9.06 0.21
C ILE A 95 11.41 9.80 0.65
N ASP A 96 12.50 9.45 0.05
CA ASP A 96 13.79 10.09 0.31
C ASP A 96 14.05 11.20 -0.69
#